data_c7ca0ffa9017cca8f825c8ed7c46f792
#
_entry.id   c7ca0ffa9017cca8f825c8ed7c46f792
#
_cell.length_a   1.000
_cell.length_b   1.000
_cell.length_c   1.000
_cell.angle_alpha   90.00
_cell.angle_beta   90.00
_cell.angle_gamma   90.00
#
_symmetry.space_group_name_H-M   'P 1'
#
loop_
_entity.id
_entity.type
_entity.pdbx_description
1 polymer ?
#
loop_
_entity_poly.entity_id
_entity_poly.type
_entity_poly.pdbx_seq_one_letter_code
_entity_poly.pdbx_strand_id
1 'polypeptide(L)'
;TCSAVLYACMKELKSQPSQLMRPKPPQNGRRVLLERVDFIWNRLDFLAKVTVRNLLRYKKRFFMTIVGVAGCTALIVTGFGLKYSIKTIAEKQFNEIFLYDGIAVLNSADFDEKQLEDKISSITQVDKSMLMQSTDGIAENESENQSVSMIVPKAPENMGDYIDLVSAENGSNLEVKSGSVIITQKLAKLLDLKTGDTITIKLSGHEEKEFKIGGVSKNYALHYIYITPDDFESVYGEKPVYNLSFIDLKKDTDENS
;
A
#
# COMPACT_ATOMS: atom_id res chain seq x y z
N THR A 1 8.39 -20.38 25.27
CA THR A 1 8.04 -21.63 26.04
C THR A 1 8.86 -21.77 27.29
N CYS A 2 10.23 -21.69 27.26
CA CYS A 2 11.09 -21.83 28.44
C CYS A 2 10.75 -20.85 29.58
N SER A 3 10.48 -19.57 29.27
CA SER A 3 10.12 -18.56 30.27
C SER A 3 8.80 -18.87 30.99
N ALA A 4 7.83 -19.47 30.32
CA ALA A 4 6.56 -19.83 30.94
C ALA A 4 6.70 -21.06 31.86
N VAL A 5 7.55 -22.02 31.47
CA VAL A 5 7.86 -23.20 32.28
C VAL A 5 8.66 -22.79 33.51
N LEU A 6 9.69 -21.96 33.36
CA LEU A 6 10.50 -21.41 34.48
C LEU A 6 9.62 -20.63 35.47
N TYR A 7 8.71 -19.78 34.98
CA TYR A 7 7.78 -19.03 35.81
C TYR A 7 6.84 -19.96 36.59
N ALA A 8 6.31 -21.00 35.94
CA ALA A 8 5.44 -21.98 36.58
C ALA A 8 6.18 -22.78 37.66
N CYS A 9 7.40 -23.26 37.37
CA CYS A 9 8.26 -23.98 38.34
C CYS A 9 8.66 -23.09 39.53
N MET A 10 9.08 -21.85 39.29
CA MET A 10 9.42 -20.93 40.38
C MET A 10 8.23 -20.61 41.28
N LYS A 11 7.04 -20.53 40.72
CA LYS A 11 5.80 -20.28 41.47
C LYS A 11 5.43 -21.46 42.37
N GLU A 12 5.64 -22.69 41.90
CA GLU A 12 5.38 -23.89 42.72
C GLU A 12 6.47 -24.14 43.76
N LEU A 13 7.73 -23.91 43.44
CA LEU A 13 8.84 -24.03 44.38
C LEU A 13 8.76 -22.98 45.53
N LYS A 14 8.09 -21.85 45.31
CA LYS A 14 7.89 -20.81 46.32
C LYS A 14 6.74 -21.11 47.30
N SER A 15 5.94 -22.15 47.06
CA SER A 15 4.88 -22.60 47.97
C SER A 15 5.45 -23.54 49.05
N GLN A 16 4.95 -23.40 50.29
CA GLN A 16 5.40 -24.18 51.40
C GLN A 16 5.11 -25.68 51.18
N PRO A 17 6.03 -26.61 51.45
CA PRO A 17 5.84 -28.05 51.25
C PRO A 17 4.59 -28.63 51.93
N SER A 18 4.19 -28.07 53.05
CA SER A 18 3.00 -28.49 53.80
C SER A 18 1.66 -28.13 53.07
N GLN A 19 1.69 -27.18 52.16
CA GLN A 19 0.51 -26.81 51.33
C GLN A 19 0.38 -27.66 50.07
N LEU A 20 1.50 -28.22 49.57
CA LEU A 20 1.53 -29.08 48.40
C LEU A 20 0.99 -30.47 48.71
N MET A 21 1.14 -30.95 49.98
CA MET A 21 0.68 -32.29 50.39
C MET A 21 -0.78 -32.33 50.85
N ARG A 22 -1.47 -31.19 51.00
CA ARG A 22 -2.88 -31.16 51.35
C ARG A 22 -3.75 -31.16 50.07
N PRO A 23 -4.77 -32.03 49.98
CA PRO A 23 -5.76 -31.94 48.89
C PRO A 23 -6.41 -30.55 48.94
N LYS A 24 -6.40 -29.84 47.83
CA LYS A 24 -6.97 -28.49 47.72
C LYS A 24 -8.44 -28.51 48.10
N PRO A 25 -8.87 -27.75 49.11
CA PRO A 25 -10.27 -27.70 49.50
C PRO A 25 -11.15 -27.32 48.32
N PRO A 26 -12.37 -27.89 48.19
CA PRO A 26 -13.29 -27.55 47.15
C PRO A 26 -13.54 -26.03 47.18
N GLN A 27 -13.39 -25.39 46.00
CA GLN A 27 -13.60 -23.97 45.93
C GLN A 27 -15.07 -23.63 46.19
N ASN A 28 -15.33 -22.85 47.22
CA ASN A 28 -16.68 -22.36 47.51
C ASN A 28 -17.29 -21.69 46.29
N GLY A 29 -18.53 -22.02 45.98
CA GLY A 29 -19.27 -21.51 44.83
C GLY A 29 -19.45 -19.99 44.95
N ARG A 30 -18.52 -19.23 44.35
CA ARG A 30 -18.69 -17.79 44.21
C ARG A 30 -19.78 -17.48 43.20
N ARG A 31 -20.70 -16.55 43.53
CA ARG A 31 -21.69 -16.05 42.61
C ARG A 31 -21.00 -15.54 41.33
N VAL A 32 -21.55 -15.91 40.21
CA VAL A 32 -21.03 -15.54 38.90
C VAL A 32 -21.46 -14.13 38.54
N LEU A 33 -20.64 -13.34 37.87
CA LEU A 33 -20.95 -11.96 37.49
C LEU A 33 -22.28 -11.85 36.69
N LEU A 34 -22.61 -12.86 35.88
CA LEU A 34 -23.86 -12.91 35.14
C LEU A 34 -25.11 -13.06 36.05
N GLU A 35 -24.95 -13.62 37.24
CA GLU A 35 -26.05 -13.70 38.25
C GLU A 35 -26.43 -12.34 38.83
N ARG A 36 -25.60 -11.30 38.61
CA ARG A 36 -25.90 -9.94 39.01
C ARG A 36 -26.82 -9.19 38.02
N VAL A 37 -26.98 -9.73 36.84
CA VAL A 37 -27.84 -9.15 35.79
C VAL A 37 -29.12 -9.96 35.73
N ASP A 38 -30.06 -9.63 36.61
CA ASP A 38 -31.35 -10.37 36.82
C ASP A 38 -32.15 -10.50 35.53
N PHE A 39 -32.12 -9.49 34.65
CA PHE A 39 -32.82 -9.51 33.38
C PHE A 39 -32.37 -10.62 32.41
N ILE A 40 -31.07 -10.88 32.35
CA ILE A 40 -30.49 -11.93 31.51
C ILE A 40 -30.62 -13.27 32.22
N TRP A 41 -30.33 -13.30 33.54
CA TRP A 41 -30.35 -14.55 34.32
C TRP A 41 -31.71 -15.20 34.38
N ASN A 42 -32.78 -14.43 34.50
CA ASN A 42 -34.15 -14.95 34.58
C ASN A 42 -34.66 -15.51 33.26
N ARG A 43 -34.11 -15.06 32.13
CA ARG A 43 -34.46 -15.59 30.79
C ARG A 43 -33.70 -16.87 30.39
N LEU A 44 -32.68 -17.26 31.14
CA LEU A 44 -31.89 -18.46 30.85
C LEU A 44 -32.60 -19.68 31.39
N ASP A 45 -32.66 -20.74 30.59
CA ASP A 45 -33.12 -22.05 30.98
C ASP A 45 -32.14 -22.71 31.97
N PHE A 46 -32.59 -23.72 32.72
CA PHE A 46 -31.79 -24.38 33.75
C PHE A 46 -30.47 -24.96 33.21
N LEU A 47 -30.49 -25.59 32.04
CA LEU A 47 -29.26 -26.07 31.37
C LEU A 47 -28.28 -24.95 31.06
N ALA A 48 -28.76 -23.83 30.56
CA ALA A 48 -27.93 -22.65 30.26
C ALA A 48 -27.30 -22.07 31.54
N LYS A 49 -28.07 -22.01 32.63
CA LYS A 49 -27.56 -21.54 33.95
C LYS A 49 -26.43 -22.43 34.47
N VAL A 50 -26.57 -23.77 34.37
CA VAL A 50 -25.55 -24.74 34.78
C VAL A 50 -24.30 -24.61 33.87
N THR A 51 -24.48 -24.49 32.56
CA THR A 51 -23.39 -24.30 31.60
C THR A 51 -22.59 -23.04 31.89
N VAL A 52 -23.26 -21.91 32.10
CA VAL A 52 -22.61 -20.63 32.42
C VAL A 52 -21.83 -20.72 33.73
N ARG A 53 -22.41 -21.35 34.76
CA ARG A 53 -21.71 -21.59 36.04
C ARG A 53 -20.46 -22.45 35.84
N ASN A 54 -20.51 -23.51 35.07
CA ASN A 54 -19.37 -24.38 34.77
C ASN A 54 -18.29 -23.67 33.96
N LEU A 55 -18.65 -22.92 32.90
CA LEU A 55 -17.73 -22.14 32.11
C LEU A 55 -16.97 -21.10 32.95
N LEU A 56 -17.70 -20.38 33.78
CA LEU A 56 -17.12 -19.31 34.61
C LEU A 56 -16.40 -19.85 35.87
N ARG A 57 -16.65 -21.10 36.28
CA ARG A 57 -15.86 -21.78 37.30
C ARG A 57 -14.42 -22.01 36.82
N TYR A 58 -14.23 -22.33 35.55
CA TYR A 58 -12.92 -22.61 34.96
C TYR A 58 -12.44 -21.43 34.06
N LYS A 59 -12.56 -20.21 34.54
CA LYS A 59 -12.26 -18.96 33.79
C LYS A 59 -10.96 -19.04 32.98
N LYS A 60 -9.88 -19.57 33.56
CA LYS A 60 -8.59 -19.66 32.87
C LYS A 60 -8.66 -20.52 31.60
N ARG A 61 -9.31 -21.68 31.67
CA ARG A 61 -9.49 -22.55 30.48
C ARG A 61 -10.38 -21.90 29.44
N PHE A 62 -11.49 -21.30 29.91
CA PHE A 62 -12.42 -20.60 29.04
C PHE A 62 -11.76 -19.47 28.25
N PHE A 63 -11.05 -18.57 28.94
CA PHE A 63 -10.33 -17.48 28.26
C PHE A 63 -9.19 -17.99 27.38
N MET A 64 -8.47 -19.02 27.80
CA MET A 64 -7.42 -19.63 26.98
C MET A 64 -7.96 -20.20 25.67
N THR A 65 -9.12 -20.86 25.71
CA THR A 65 -9.78 -21.37 24.51
C THR A 65 -10.27 -20.23 23.61
N ILE A 66 -10.91 -19.20 24.18
CA ILE A 66 -11.37 -18.05 23.41
C ILE A 66 -10.20 -17.34 22.73
N VAL A 67 -9.12 -17.05 23.47
CA VAL A 67 -7.94 -16.38 22.92
C VAL A 67 -7.28 -17.24 21.83
N GLY A 68 -7.22 -18.55 22.03
CA GLY A 68 -6.68 -19.48 21.02
C GLY A 68 -7.50 -19.45 19.73
N VAL A 69 -8.82 -19.64 19.82
CA VAL A 69 -9.72 -19.64 18.65
C VAL A 69 -9.74 -18.26 18.00
N ALA A 70 -9.90 -17.19 18.79
CA ALA A 70 -9.89 -15.83 18.29
C ALA A 70 -8.59 -15.46 17.59
N GLY A 71 -7.44 -15.87 18.16
CA GLY A 71 -6.12 -15.66 17.57
C GLY A 71 -5.97 -16.36 16.21
N CYS A 72 -6.34 -17.63 16.12
CA CYS A 72 -6.30 -18.37 14.86
C CYS A 72 -7.23 -17.75 13.81
N THR A 73 -8.45 -17.39 14.21
CA THR A 73 -9.41 -16.75 13.31
C THR A 73 -8.91 -15.39 12.83
N ALA A 74 -8.35 -14.58 13.73
CA ALA A 74 -7.78 -13.28 13.38
C ALA A 74 -6.65 -13.40 12.37
N LEU A 75 -5.74 -14.39 12.53
CA LEU A 75 -4.67 -14.64 11.56
C LEU A 75 -5.20 -15.03 10.18
N ILE A 76 -6.23 -15.90 10.13
CA ILE A 76 -6.86 -16.30 8.87
C ILE A 76 -7.51 -15.09 8.18
N VAL A 77 -8.31 -14.30 8.91
CA VAL A 77 -8.98 -13.12 8.37
C VAL A 77 -7.96 -12.09 7.88
N THR A 78 -6.89 -11.85 8.66
CA THR A 78 -5.82 -10.94 8.26
C THR A 78 -5.12 -11.43 6.99
N GLY A 79 -4.81 -12.73 6.88
CA GLY A 79 -4.16 -13.31 5.71
C GLY A 79 -5.01 -13.16 4.44
N PHE A 80 -6.29 -13.48 4.50
CA PHE A 80 -7.22 -13.29 3.38
C PHE A 80 -7.45 -11.81 3.06
N GLY A 81 -7.56 -10.95 4.08
CA GLY A 81 -7.70 -9.52 3.91
C GLY A 81 -6.51 -8.88 3.18
N LEU A 82 -5.28 -9.26 3.57
CA LEU A 82 -4.05 -8.82 2.89
C LEU A 82 -4.00 -9.29 1.45
N LYS A 83 -4.27 -10.58 1.20
CA LYS A 83 -4.32 -11.13 -0.16
C LYS A 83 -5.32 -10.38 -1.04
N TYR A 84 -6.53 -10.13 -0.53
CA TYR A 84 -7.56 -9.41 -1.26
C TYR A 84 -7.15 -7.95 -1.53
N SER A 85 -6.58 -7.27 -0.54
CA SER A 85 -6.12 -5.88 -0.69
C SER A 85 -5.03 -5.75 -1.75
N ILE A 86 -4.02 -6.64 -1.73
CA ILE A 86 -2.93 -6.62 -2.72
C ILE A 86 -3.48 -6.88 -4.13
N LYS A 87 -4.36 -7.88 -4.27
CA LYS A 87 -4.99 -8.19 -5.57
C LYS A 87 -5.78 -7.00 -6.11
N THR A 88 -6.61 -6.36 -5.27
CA THR A 88 -7.42 -5.21 -5.67
C THR A 88 -6.57 -4.00 -6.06
N ILE A 89 -5.46 -3.75 -5.34
CA ILE A 89 -4.52 -2.68 -5.69
C ILE A 89 -3.89 -2.95 -7.06
N ALA A 90 -3.41 -4.17 -7.30
CA ALA A 90 -2.81 -4.54 -8.59
C ALA A 90 -3.82 -4.42 -9.74
N GLU A 91 -5.04 -4.96 -9.56
CA GLU A 91 -6.09 -4.85 -10.58
C GLU A 91 -6.43 -3.40 -10.91
N LYS A 92 -6.55 -2.52 -9.92
CA LYS A 92 -6.83 -1.11 -10.15
C LYS A 92 -5.66 -0.38 -10.78
N GLN A 93 -4.42 -0.66 -10.38
CA GLN A 93 -3.25 -0.01 -10.94
C GLN A 93 -3.05 -0.36 -12.41
N PHE A 94 -3.17 -1.64 -12.78
CA PHE A 94 -2.86 -2.13 -14.12
C PHE A 94 -4.05 -2.19 -15.07
N ASN A 95 -5.30 -2.06 -14.60
CA ASN A 95 -6.47 -2.07 -15.47
C ASN A 95 -7.16 -0.70 -15.54
N GLU A 96 -7.00 0.18 -14.53
CA GLU A 96 -7.69 1.46 -14.49
C GLU A 96 -6.74 2.65 -14.72
N ILE A 97 -5.47 2.55 -14.27
CA ILE A 97 -4.52 3.68 -14.33
C ILE A 97 -3.49 3.47 -15.43
N PHE A 98 -2.82 2.31 -15.46
CA PHE A 98 -1.86 2.00 -16.49
C PHE A 98 -2.56 1.29 -17.64
N LEU A 99 -2.63 1.99 -18.78
CA LEU A 99 -3.33 1.51 -19.98
C LEU A 99 -2.37 0.86 -20.97
N TYR A 100 -1.06 1.01 -20.78
CA TYR A 100 -0.04 0.41 -21.63
C TYR A 100 0.13 -1.08 -21.34
N ASP A 101 0.48 -1.86 -22.37
CA ASP A 101 0.72 -3.30 -22.28
C ASP A 101 2.14 -3.65 -21.85
N GLY A 102 3.12 -2.77 -22.11
CA GLY A 102 4.51 -3.04 -21.79
C GLY A 102 5.37 -1.80 -21.61
N ILE A 103 6.56 -2.02 -21.01
CA ILE A 103 7.58 -0.98 -20.85
C ILE A 103 8.89 -1.51 -21.44
N ALA A 104 9.48 -0.77 -22.37
CA ALA A 104 10.84 -0.97 -22.80
C ALA A 104 11.77 -0.01 -22.06
N VAL A 105 12.71 -0.54 -21.30
CA VAL A 105 13.74 0.24 -20.58
C VAL A 105 15.06 0.14 -21.32
N LEU A 106 15.70 1.29 -21.51
CA LEU A 106 16.98 1.39 -22.18
C LEU A 106 18.11 1.31 -21.15
N ASN A 107 18.96 0.33 -21.31
CA ASN A 107 20.10 0.09 -20.41
C ASN A 107 21.36 0.88 -20.77
N SER A 108 21.38 1.66 -21.86
CA SER A 108 22.56 2.44 -22.24
C SER A 108 22.17 3.82 -22.78
N ALA A 109 22.97 4.82 -22.39
CA ALA A 109 22.85 6.19 -22.86
C ALA A 109 23.31 6.39 -24.34
N ASP A 110 23.72 5.33 -25.02
CA ASP A 110 24.30 5.39 -26.36
C ASP A 110 23.28 5.29 -27.51
N PHE A 111 21.99 5.21 -27.19
CA PHE A 111 20.96 5.16 -28.24
C PHE A 111 20.49 6.57 -28.60
N ASP A 112 20.62 6.88 -29.91
CA ASP A 112 19.94 8.02 -30.49
C ASP A 112 18.40 7.78 -30.43
N GLU A 113 17.66 8.80 -30.02
CA GLU A 113 16.21 8.80 -29.87
C GLU A 113 15.48 8.24 -31.11
N LYS A 114 15.93 8.64 -32.30
CA LYS A 114 15.37 8.15 -33.58
C LYS A 114 15.59 6.65 -33.79
N GLN A 115 16.77 6.14 -33.45
CA GLN A 115 17.07 4.70 -33.57
C GLN A 115 16.19 3.87 -32.66
N LEU A 116 15.81 4.42 -31.52
CA LEU A 116 14.92 3.77 -30.58
C LEU A 116 13.49 3.71 -31.11
N GLU A 117 12.97 4.86 -31.57
CA GLU A 117 11.65 4.92 -32.20
C GLU A 117 11.54 3.98 -33.41
N ASP A 118 12.58 3.98 -34.28
CA ASP A 118 12.62 3.09 -35.44
C ASP A 118 12.63 1.61 -35.04
N LYS A 119 13.39 1.24 -34.01
CA LYS A 119 13.43 -0.13 -33.49
C LYS A 119 12.10 -0.57 -32.91
N ILE A 120 11.49 0.26 -32.06
CA ILE A 120 10.20 -0.07 -31.44
C ILE A 120 9.12 -0.15 -32.51
N SER A 121 9.08 0.80 -33.46
CA SER A 121 8.13 0.82 -34.58
C SER A 121 8.31 -0.34 -35.56
N SER A 122 9.51 -0.94 -35.64
CA SER A 122 9.79 -2.12 -36.47
C SER A 122 9.21 -3.41 -35.87
N ILE A 123 8.83 -3.42 -34.60
CA ILE A 123 8.21 -4.57 -33.94
C ILE A 123 6.76 -4.69 -34.41
N THR A 124 6.45 -5.74 -35.13
CA THR A 124 5.14 -5.94 -35.79
C THR A 124 3.96 -5.96 -34.80
N GLN A 125 4.21 -6.37 -33.57
CA GLN A 125 3.20 -6.48 -32.51
C GLN A 125 2.85 -5.13 -31.87
N VAL A 126 3.70 -4.12 -32.00
CA VAL A 126 3.46 -2.79 -31.41
C VAL A 126 2.44 -2.05 -32.25
N ASP A 127 1.42 -1.50 -31.59
CA ASP A 127 0.44 -0.60 -32.20
C ASP A 127 0.87 0.85 -31.99
N LYS A 128 1.13 1.24 -30.76
CA LYS A 128 1.58 2.58 -30.39
C LYS A 128 2.73 2.49 -29.37
N SER A 129 3.58 3.50 -29.38
CA SER A 129 4.61 3.67 -28.36
C SER A 129 4.85 5.14 -28.06
N MET A 130 5.26 5.45 -26.83
CA MET A 130 5.64 6.79 -26.43
C MET A 130 6.92 6.75 -25.60
N LEU A 131 7.91 7.52 -26.04
CA LEU A 131 9.14 7.72 -25.30
C LEU A 131 8.92 8.61 -24.09
N MET A 132 9.61 8.28 -23.01
CA MET A 132 9.59 9.04 -21.77
C MET A 132 10.96 9.05 -21.12
N GLN A 133 11.23 10.10 -20.36
CA GLN A 133 12.29 10.08 -19.37
C GLN A 133 11.70 9.68 -18.02
N SER A 134 12.34 8.74 -17.33
CA SER A 134 12.09 8.47 -15.92
C SER A 134 13.38 8.73 -15.14
N THR A 135 13.30 9.63 -14.17
CA THR A 135 14.45 9.98 -13.32
C THR A 135 14.00 9.89 -11.87
N ASP A 136 14.77 9.13 -11.08
CA ASP A 136 14.50 9.01 -9.66
C ASP A 136 15.00 10.24 -8.90
N GLY A 137 14.25 10.58 -7.86
CA GLY A 137 14.55 11.72 -7.01
C GLY A 137 13.92 11.60 -5.63
N ILE A 138 14.04 12.67 -4.89
CA ILE A 138 13.43 12.84 -3.59
C ILE A 138 12.54 14.08 -3.65
N ALA A 139 11.30 13.91 -3.27
CA ALA A 139 10.39 15.01 -3.00
C ALA A 139 10.37 15.27 -1.50
N GLU A 140 10.47 16.51 -1.11
CA GLU A 140 10.53 16.89 0.30
C GLU A 140 9.63 18.09 0.62
N ASN A 141 9.29 18.14 1.86
CA ASN A 141 8.61 19.21 2.55
C ASN A 141 9.38 19.44 3.87
N GLU A 142 9.05 20.47 4.65
CA GLU A 142 9.71 20.86 5.88
C GLU A 142 9.95 19.73 6.90
N SER A 143 9.17 18.64 6.86
CA SER A 143 9.18 17.59 7.89
C SER A 143 9.51 16.19 7.38
N GLU A 144 9.25 15.90 6.11
CA GLU A 144 9.33 14.54 5.55
C GLU A 144 9.90 14.56 4.13
N ASN A 145 10.56 13.45 3.75
CA ASN A 145 11.02 13.21 2.40
C ASN A 145 10.49 11.87 1.88
N GLN A 146 10.26 11.79 0.56
CA GLN A 146 9.73 10.61 -0.11
C GLN A 146 10.48 10.38 -1.42
N SER A 147 10.84 9.12 -1.69
CA SER A 147 11.39 8.76 -3.00
C SER A 147 10.31 8.86 -4.06
N VAL A 148 10.63 9.48 -5.19
CA VAL A 148 9.73 9.72 -6.31
C VAL A 148 10.42 9.40 -7.63
N SER A 149 9.63 9.09 -8.65
CA SER A 149 10.10 9.02 -10.03
C SER A 149 9.43 10.13 -10.84
N MET A 150 10.23 11.03 -11.38
CA MET A 150 9.76 12.07 -12.29
C MET A 150 9.66 11.51 -13.70
N ILE A 151 8.49 11.65 -14.29
CA ILE A 151 8.16 11.18 -15.65
C ILE A 151 8.00 12.40 -16.55
N VAL A 152 8.78 12.42 -17.62
CA VAL A 152 8.73 13.47 -18.66
C VAL A 152 8.31 12.78 -19.97
N PRO A 153 7.03 12.83 -20.37
CA PRO A 153 6.57 12.25 -21.61
C PRO A 153 7.06 13.09 -22.82
N LYS A 154 7.44 12.44 -23.92
CA LYS A 154 7.82 13.15 -25.16
C LYS A 154 6.65 13.92 -25.77
N ALA A 155 5.43 13.38 -25.67
CA ALA A 155 4.18 13.96 -26.15
C ALA A 155 3.16 14.02 -24.99
N PRO A 156 3.20 15.07 -24.15
CA PRO A 156 2.32 15.18 -22.98
C PRO A 156 0.83 15.11 -23.30
N GLU A 157 0.44 15.58 -24.48
CA GLU A 157 -0.95 15.55 -24.99
C GLU A 157 -1.50 14.13 -25.19
N ASN A 158 -0.62 13.16 -25.44
CA ASN A 158 -0.99 11.77 -25.67
C ASN A 158 -0.83 10.91 -24.38
N MET A 159 -0.52 11.52 -23.23
CA MET A 159 -0.29 10.79 -21.99
C MET A 159 -1.50 9.96 -21.57
N GLY A 160 -2.71 10.45 -21.82
CA GLY A 160 -3.96 9.76 -21.53
C GLY A 160 -4.17 8.44 -22.26
N ASP A 161 -3.44 8.17 -23.35
CA ASP A 161 -3.48 6.89 -24.04
C ASP A 161 -2.75 5.78 -23.25
N TYR A 162 -1.79 6.17 -22.38
CA TYR A 162 -0.93 5.23 -21.65
C TYR A 162 -1.17 5.27 -20.14
N ILE A 163 -1.51 6.41 -19.58
CA ILE A 163 -1.81 6.55 -18.14
C ILE A 163 -3.06 7.43 -17.99
N ASP A 164 -4.07 6.87 -17.33
CA ASP A 164 -5.28 7.62 -16.97
C ASP A 164 -5.03 8.47 -15.71
N LEU A 165 -4.76 9.76 -15.92
CA LEU A 165 -4.50 10.73 -14.86
C LEU A 165 -5.81 11.29 -14.32
N VAL A 166 -6.50 10.53 -13.47
CA VAL A 166 -7.75 10.95 -12.83
C VAL A 166 -7.49 11.74 -11.56
N SER A 167 -8.07 12.92 -11.43
CA SER A 167 -8.00 13.75 -10.22
C SER A 167 -8.54 13.01 -8.99
N ALA A 168 -7.76 13.02 -7.92
CA ALA A 168 -8.17 12.47 -6.63
C ALA A 168 -9.22 13.33 -5.92
N GLU A 169 -9.35 14.61 -6.28
CA GLU A 169 -10.24 15.58 -5.65
C GLU A 169 -11.65 15.52 -6.22
N ASN A 170 -11.78 15.52 -7.55
CA ASN A 170 -13.07 15.66 -8.23
C ASN A 170 -13.36 14.57 -9.27
N GLY A 171 -12.40 13.68 -9.53
CA GLY A 171 -12.56 12.61 -10.51
C GLY A 171 -12.51 13.05 -11.98
N SER A 172 -12.12 14.29 -12.29
CA SER A 172 -11.90 14.76 -13.65
C SER A 172 -10.55 14.27 -14.19
N ASN A 173 -10.42 14.16 -15.50
CA ASN A 173 -9.14 13.87 -16.14
C ASN A 173 -8.20 15.06 -16.00
N LEU A 174 -6.95 14.78 -15.66
CA LEU A 174 -5.88 15.75 -15.56
C LEU A 174 -5.01 15.65 -16.82
N GLU A 175 -4.57 16.80 -17.31
CA GLU A 175 -3.62 16.89 -18.41
C GLU A 175 -2.30 17.48 -17.90
N VAL A 176 -1.17 16.93 -18.35
CA VAL A 176 0.16 17.46 -18.02
C VAL A 176 0.34 18.77 -18.78
N LYS A 177 0.26 19.91 -18.09
CA LYS A 177 0.33 21.25 -18.65
C LYS A 177 1.57 21.98 -18.17
N SER A 178 2.08 22.88 -19.02
CA SER A 178 3.21 23.72 -18.68
C SER A 178 2.93 24.64 -17.48
N GLY A 179 3.96 24.90 -16.69
CA GLY A 179 3.94 25.74 -15.50
C GLY A 179 3.51 25.02 -14.21
N SER A 180 3.25 23.72 -14.26
CA SER A 180 2.88 22.93 -13.07
C SER A 180 3.14 21.44 -13.25
N VAL A 181 3.23 20.73 -12.11
CA VAL A 181 3.41 19.27 -12.07
C VAL A 181 2.15 18.58 -11.55
N ILE A 182 1.92 17.35 -11.99
CA ILE A 182 0.92 16.46 -11.41
C ILE A 182 1.64 15.49 -10.48
N ILE A 183 1.17 15.36 -9.25
CA ILE A 183 1.71 14.44 -8.26
C ILE A 183 0.70 13.35 -7.91
N THR A 184 1.17 12.22 -7.39
CA THR A 184 0.29 11.12 -6.98
C THR A 184 -0.35 11.40 -5.62
N GLN A 185 -1.59 10.94 -5.41
CA GLN A 185 -2.39 11.17 -4.21
C GLN A 185 -1.69 10.71 -2.92
N LYS A 186 -0.99 9.60 -2.97
CA LYS A 186 -0.28 9.10 -1.79
C LYS A 186 0.90 9.98 -1.42
N LEU A 187 1.63 10.52 -2.42
CA LEU A 187 2.70 11.49 -2.21
C LEU A 187 2.16 12.78 -1.59
N ALA A 188 1.08 13.32 -2.19
CA ALA A 188 0.40 14.51 -1.68
C ALA A 188 -0.03 14.35 -0.20
N LYS A 189 -0.59 13.16 0.14
CA LYS A 189 -1.00 12.86 1.51
C LYS A 189 0.16 12.72 2.49
N LEU A 190 1.29 12.12 2.08
CA LEU A 190 2.46 11.93 2.95
C LEU A 190 3.16 13.26 3.23
N LEU A 191 3.22 14.15 2.24
CA LEU A 191 3.84 15.46 2.38
C LEU A 191 2.84 16.57 2.77
N ASP A 192 1.58 16.24 3.08
CA ASP A 192 0.47 17.17 3.39
C ASP A 192 0.32 18.30 2.38
N LEU A 193 0.40 17.97 1.08
CA LEU A 193 0.34 18.90 -0.04
C LEU A 193 -0.98 18.77 -0.80
N LYS A 194 -1.41 19.87 -1.43
CA LYS A 194 -2.65 19.97 -2.23
C LYS A 194 -2.38 20.65 -3.57
N THR A 195 -3.36 20.57 -4.45
CA THR A 195 -3.37 21.34 -5.71
C THR A 195 -3.21 22.84 -5.41
N GLY A 196 -2.22 23.47 -6.03
CA GLY A 196 -1.87 24.89 -5.86
C GLY A 196 -0.67 25.12 -4.93
N ASP A 197 -0.27 24.17 -4.11
CA ASP A 197 0.91 24.23 -3.25
C ASP A 197 2.21 24.07 -4.08
N THR A 198 3.35 24.30 -3.42
CA THR A 198 4.68 24.09 -4.00
C THR A 198 5.32 22.85 -3.41
N ILE A 199 5.99 22.06 -4.24
CA ILE A 199 6.75 20.87 -3.85
C ILE A 199 8.21 21.07 -4.23
N THR A 200 9.11 20.73 -3.32
CA THR A 200 10.56 20.72 -3.58
C THR A 200 11.00 19.34 -4.04
N ILE A 201 11.72 19.27 -5.15
CA ILE A 201 12.16 18.01 -5.75
C ILE A 201 13.66 18.09 -6.03
N LYS A 202 14.38 17.06 -5.59
CA LYS A 202 15.80 16.84 -5.87
C LYS A 202 15.94 15.58 -6.71
N LEU A 203 16.19 15.75 -8.00
CA LEU A 203 16.51 14.61 -8.88
C LEU A 203 17.96 14.15 -8.70
N SER A 204 18.20 12.89 -9.01
CA SER A 204 19.55 12.33 -9.03
C SER A 204 20.44 13.12 -9.98
N GLY A 205 21.56 13.65 -9.44
CA GLY A 205 22.53 14.44 -10.21
C GLY A 205 22.18 15.92 -10.38
N HIS A 206 21.07 16.39 -9.84
CA HIS A 206 20.61 17.78 -9.96
C HIS A 206 20.47 18.46 -8.59
N GLU A 207 20.40 19.77 -8.61
CA GLU A 207 20.03 20.57 -7.45
C GLU A 207 18.53 20.52 -7.17
N GLU A 208 18.15 20.89 -5.96
CA GLU A 208 16.75 21.03 -5.55
C GLU A 208 16.04 22.10 -6.36
N LYS A 209 14.83 21.81 -6.79
CA LYS A 209 13.97 22.73 -7.54
C LYS A 209 12.55 22.70 -6.99
N GLU A 210 11.90 23.84 -7.06
CA GLU A 210 10.51 24.01 -6.63
C GLU A 210 9.55 23.95 -7.82
N PHE A 211 8.43 23.25 -7.63
CA PHE A 211 7.39 23.11 -8.65
C PHE A 211 6.03 23.39 -8.05
N LYS A 212 5.19 24.07 -8.81
CA LYS A 212 3.79 24.28 -8.45
C LYS A 212 2.97 23.04 -8.79
N ILE A 213 2.15 22.57 -7.85
CA ILE A 213 1.26 21.44 -8.04
C ILE A 213 0.02 21.88 -8.81
N GLY A 214 -0.14 21.40 -10.04
CA GLY A 214 -1.31 21.65 -10.91
C GLY A 214 -2.45 20.67 -10.70
N GLY A 215 -2.15 19.49 -10.12
CA GLY A 215 -3.16 18.47 -9.83
C GLY A 215 -2.60 17.30 -9.05
N VAL A 216 -3.51 16.60 -8.38
CA VAL A 216 -3.20 15.38 -7.61
C VAL A 216 -3.94 14.22 -8.25
N SER A 217 -3.21 13.26 -8.85
CA SER A 217 -3.78 12.10 -9.54
C SER A 217 -3.97 10.91 -8.62
N LYS A 218 -5.01 10.11 -8.86
CA LYS A 218 -5.18 8.80 -8.23
C LYS A 218 -4.05 7.88 -8.66
N ASN A 219 -3.41 7.22 -7.69
CA ASN A 219 -2.43 6.18 -7.94
C ASN A 219 -2.32 5.28 -6.71
N TYR A 220 -2.15 3.99 -6.91
CA TYR A 220 -2.15 3.02 -5.81
C TYR A 220 -0.75 2.50 -5.47
N ALA A 221 0.20 2.60 -6.41
CA ALA A 221 1.56 2.11 -6.23
C ALA A 221 2.59 3.16 -6.63
N LEU A 222 3.69 3.25 -5.89
CA LEU A 222 4.79 4.17 -6.11
C LEU A 222 4.38 5.66 -6.02
N HIS A 223 5.35 6.55 -6.23
CA HIS A 223 5.15 7.99 -6.22
C HIS A 223 5.70 8.57 -7.51
N TYR A 224 4.81 9.08 -8.35
CA TYR A 224 5.17 9.68 -9.62
C TYR A 224 4.91 11.18 -9.61
N ILE A 225 5.72 11.89 -10.37
CA ILE A 225 5.58 13.31 -10.68
C ILE A 225 5.62 13.43 -12.19
N TYR A 226 4.62 14.04 -12.79
CA TYR A 226 4.50 14.22 -14.23
C TYR A 226 4.73 15.69 -14.56
N ILE A 227 5.64 15.96 -15.52
CA ILE A 227 6.02 17.29 -15.96
C ILE A 227 6.17 17.33 -17.48
N THR A 228 5.96 18.50 -18.08
CA THR A 228 6.19 18.68 -19.52
C THR A 228 7.68 18.73 -19.88
N PRO A 229 8.09 18.35 -21.09
CA PRO A 229 9.48 18.50 -21.55
C PRO A 229 9.97 19.94 -21.50
N ASP A 230 9.12 20.91 -21.85
CA ASP A 230 9.46 22.33 -21.86
C ASP A 230 9.75 22.86 -20.43
N ASP A 231 8.95 22.44 -19.46
CA ASP A 231 9.18 22.81 -18.07
C ASP A 231 10.44 22.14 -17.50
N PHE A 232 10.68 20.89 -17.88
CA PHE A 232 11.90 20.19 -17.49
C PHE A 232 13.14 20.92 -18.04
N GLU A 233 13.17 21.24 -19.35
CA GLU A 233 14.26 21.98 -19.96
C GLU A 233 14.43 23.39 -19.34
N SER A 234 13.34 24.08 -19.05
CA SER A 234 13.37 25.41 -18.43
C SER A 234 13.95 25.39 -17.02
N VAL A 235 13.65 24.36 -16.22
CA VAL A 235 14.06 24.28 -14.81
C VAL A 235 15.46 23.70 -14.64
N TYR A 236 15.80 22.67 -15.41
CA TYR A 236 17.09 21.97 -15.29
C TYR A 236 18.13 22.44 -16.30
N GLY A 237 17.75 23.21 -17.34
CA GLY A 237 18.66 23.75 -18.36
C GLY A 237 19.15 22.73 -19.38
N GLU A 238 18.57 21.54 -19.41
CA GLU A 238 18.91 20.45 -20.31
C GLU A 238 17.66 19.78 -20.87
N LYS A 239 17.77 19.22 -22.06
CA LYS A 239 16.68 18.48 -22.68
C LYS A 239 16.47 17.13 -22.02
N PRO A 240 15.22 16.64 -21.94
CA PRO A 240 14.95 15.31 -21.46
C PRO A 240 15.72 14.23 -22.25
N VAL A 241 16.28 13.28 -21.52
CA VAL A 241 16.93 12.10 -22.12
C VAL A 241 15.98 10.92 -21.97
N TYR A 242 15.31 10.54 -23.06
CA TYR A 242 14.32 9.48 -23.02
C TYR A 242 14.96 8.11 -22.82
N ASN A 243 14.71 7.50 -21.68
CA ASN A 243 15.30 6.22 -21.23
C ASN A 243 14.31 5.08 -21.08
N LEU A 244 13.04 5.33 -21.38
CA LEU A 244 12.00 4.30 -21.42
C LEU A 244 10.95 4.59 -22.47
N SER A 245 10.21 3.56 -22.89
CA SER A 245 9.06 3.70 -23.76
C SER A 245 7.89 2.91 -23.19
N PHE A 246 6.72 3.50 -23.16
CA PHE A 246 5.47 2.77 -22.99
C PHE A 246 5.03 2.23 -24.35
N ILE A 247 4.51 1.02 -24.33
CA ILE A 247 4.15 0.26 -25.53
C ILE A 247 2.73 -0.26 -25.37
N ASP A 248 1.94 -0.05 -26.41
CA ASP A 248 0.61 -0.63 -26.58
C ASP A 248 0.67 -1.67 -27.71
N LEU A 249 0.12 -2.86 -27.48
CA LEU A 249 0.17 -3.97 -28.40
C LEU A 249 -1.12 -4.05 -29.24
N LYS A 250 -1.01 -4.59 -30.43
CA LYS A 250 -2.18 -4.89 -31.26
C LYS A 250 -3.07 -5.93 -30.58
N LYS A 251 -4.37 -5.71 -30.57
CA LYS A 251 -5.37 -6.51 -29.84
C LYS A 251 -5.42 -8.02 -30.16
N ASP A 252 -4.74 -8.49 -31.21
CA ASP A 252 -4.67 -9.91 -31.61
C ASP A 252 -3.32 -10.55 -31.30
N THR A 253 -2.49 -9.92 -30.47
CA THR A 253 -1.16 -10.43 -30.13
C THR A 253 -1.25 -11.19 -28.81
N ASP A 254 -0.93 -12.50 -28.82
CA ASP A 254 -0.78 -13.28 -27.60
C ASP A 254 0.39 -12.72 -26.78
N GLU A 255 0.17 -12.42 -25.50
CA GLU A 255 1.17 -11.86 -24.58
C GLU A 255 2.43 -12.75 -24.40
N ASN A 256 2.42 -13.97 -24.95
CA ASN A 256 3.48 -14.96 -24.83
C ASN A 256 4.26 -15.24 -26.14
N SER A 257 4.15 -14.41 -27.16
CA SER A 257 4.84 -14.62 -28.44
C SER A 257 6.11 -13.76 -28.58
#